data_7db84a3b375700fc1d4b37a8d356194b
#
_entry.id   7db84a3b375700fc1d4b37a8d356194b
#
_cell.length_a   1.000
_cell.length_b   1.000
_cell.length_c   1.000
_cell.angle_alpha   90.00
_cell.angle_beta   90.00
_cell.angle_gamma   90.00
#
_symmetry.space_group_name_H-M   'P 1'
#
loop_
_entity.id
_entity.type
_entity.pdbx_description
1 polymer ?
#
loop_
_entity_poly.entity_id
_entity_poly.type
_entity_poly.pdbx_seq_one_letter_code
_entity_poly.pdbx_strand_id
1 'polypeptide(L)'
;MEFKVACKMAFDYFRKEYEDDGLHLIEDVGDRWVFSGGNKEHTVFYGKQSIAIKKDGEGILPFHLFDERNWELLDHAKDIEVPEEFQIK
;
A
#
# COMPACT_ATOMS: atom_id res chain seq x y z
N MET A 1 -8.46 -11.79 6.11
CA MET A 1 -7.06 -11.43 6.46
C MET A 1 -7.06 -10.27 7.44
N GLU A 2 -6.21 -10.35 8.45
CA GLU A 2 -6.09 -9.27 9.41
C GLU A 2 -5.28 -8.11 8.82
N PHE A 3 -5.63 -6.89 9.21
CA PHE A 3 -5.00 -5.68 8.70
C PHE A 3 -3.47 -5.66 8.92
N LYS A 4 -3.01 -6.04 10.13
CA LYS A 4 -1.56 -6.05 10.43
C LYS A 4 -0.81 -7.07 9.59
N VAL A 5 -1.42 -8.20 9.28
CA VAL A 5 -0.83 -9.20 8.38
C VAL A 5 -0.67 -8.61 6.99
N ALA A 6 -1.68 -7.91 6.50
CA ALA A 6 -1.61 -7.24 5.20
C ALA A 6 -0.51 -6.16 5.20
N CYS A 7 -0.40 -5.37 6.27
CA CYS A 7 0.68 -4.39 6.40
C CYS A 7 2.06 -5.03 6.33
N LYS A 8 2.25 -6.16 7.03
CA LYS A 8 3.53 -6.89 7.01
C LYS A 8 3.86 -7.39 5.61
N MET A 9 2.89 -7.93 4.90
CA MET A 9 3.07 -8.38 3.52
C MET A 9 3.50 -7.22 2.61
N ALA A 10 2.83 -6.08 2.72
CA ALA A 10 3.15 -4.90 1.94
C ALA A 10 4.54 -4.36 2.29
N PHE A 11 4.84 -4.28 3.58
CA PHE A 11 6.14 -3.83 4.06
C PHE A 11 7.28 -4.68 3.50
N ASP A 12 7.15 -6.01 3.59
CA ASP A 12 8.16 -6.94 3.08
C ASP A 12 8.29 -6.83 1.56
N TYR A 13 7.17 -6.66 0.85
CA TYR A 13 7.16 -6.48 -0.59
C TYR A 13 7.98 -5.25 -1.00
N PHE A 14 7.72 -4.09 -0.38
CA PHE A 14 8.41 -2.86 -0.75
C PHE A 14 9.88 -2.89 -0.36
N ARG A 15 10.24 -3.55 0.73
CA ARG A 15 11.65 -3.73 1.09
C ARG A 15 12.39 -4.58 0.07
N LYS A 16 11.75 -5.65 -0.38
CA LYS A 16 12.37 -6.58 -1.34
C LYS A 16 12.48 -5.96 -2.74
N GLU A 17 11.42 -5.31 -3.19
CA GLU A 17 11.36 -4.82 -4.58
C GLU A 17 12.01 -3.45 -4.77
N TYR A 18 11.97 -2.59 -3.78
CA TYR A 18 12.42 -1.20 -3.90
C TYR A 18 13.40 -0.77 -2.82
N GLU A 19 13.76 -1.65 -1.91
CA GLU A 19 14.62 -1.33 -0.76
C GLU A 19 14.04 -0.20 0.11
N ASP A 20 12.72 -0.14 0.21
CA ASP A 20 12.04 0.90 0.96
C ASP A 20 12.19 0.71 2.48
N ASP A 21 12.16 1.83 3.22
CA ASP A 21 12.30 1.84 4.67
C ASP A 21 10.98 1.54 5.40
N GLY A 22 9.85 1.71 4.73
CA GLY A 22 8.55 1.47 5.34
C GLY A 22 7.40 1.83 4.42
N LEU A 23 6.20 1.89 5.00
CA LEU A 23 4.98 2.26 4.28
C LEU A 23 4.74 3.76 4.39
N HIS A 24 4.41 4.37 3.27
CA HIS A 24 4.12 5.80 3.19
C HIS A 24 2.63 6.10 3.36
N LEU A 25 1.77 5.28 2.75
CA LEU A 25 0.34 5.53 2.69
C LEU A 25 -0.42 4.21 2.70
N ILE A 26 -1.53 4.18 3.43
CA ILE A 26 -2.48 3.08 3.41
C ILE A 26 -3.87 3.67 3.20
N GLU A 27 -4.62 3.08 2.26
CA GLU A 27 -6.01 3.48 2.01
C GLU A 27 -6.91 2.25 2.03
N ASP A 28 -8.08 2.40 2.67
CA ASP A 28 -9.13 1.38 2.63
C ASP A 28 -10.11 1.76 1.53
N VAL A 29 -10.19 0.93 0.50
CA VAL A 29 -11.09 1.16 -0.64
C VAL A 29 -12.30 0.23 -0.64
N GLY A 30 -12.56 -0.43 0.48
CA GLY A 30 -13.73 -1.32 0.65
C GLY A 30 -13.33 -2.79 0.75
N ASP A 31 -13.15 -3.46 -0.37
CA ASP A 31 -12.81 -4.88 -0.41
C ASP A 31 -11.32 -5.17 -0.28
N ARG A 32 -10.49 -4.13 -0.30
CA ARG A 32 -9.04 -4.25 -0.24
C ARG A 32 -8.41 -3.03 0.42
N TRP A 33 -7.14 -3.19 0.81
CA TRP A 33 -6.30 -2.09 1.26
C TRP A 33 -5.26 -1.79 0.18
N VAL A 34 -5.03 -0.50 -0.07
CA VAL A 34 -4.00 -0.03 -1.01
C VAL A 34 -2.81 0.49 -0.21
N PHE A 35 -1.62 0.04 -0.55
CA PHE A 35 -0.39 0.39 0.16
C PHE A 35 0.59 1.08 -0.80
N SER A 36 1.30 2.07 -0.28
CA SER A 36 2.42 2.70 -0.98
C SER A 36 3.62 2.69 -0.05
N GLY A 37 4.78 2.30 -0.58
CA GLY A 37 6.02 2.27 0.18
C GLY A 37 6.85 3.51 -0.04
N GLY A 38 7.88 3.70 0.79
CA GLY A 38 8.79 4.82 0.64
C GLY A 38 10.02 4.68 1.51
N ASN A 39 10.94 5.63 1.36
CA ASN A 39 12.14 5.71 2.18
C ASN A 39 12.42 7.15 2.57
N LYS A 40 13.40 7.33 3.47
CA LYS A 40 13.74 8.64 4.04
C LYS A 40 14.20 9.65 3.00
N GLU A 41 14.86 9.19 1.95
CA GLU A 41 15.45 10.05 0.93
C GLU A 41 14.48 10.37 -0.19
N HIS A 42 13.54 9.47 -0.46
CA HIS A 42 12.63 9.57 -1.60
C HIS A 42 11.18 9.35 -1.15
N THR A 43 10.50 10.46 -0.87
CA THR A 43 9.07 10.43 -0.56
C THR A 43 8.19 10.59 -1.80
N VAL A 44 8.80 10.89 -2.95
CA VAL A 44 8.11 11.01 -4.23
C VAL A 44 8.46 9.78 -5.08
N PHE A 45 7.44 9.12 -5.61
CA PHE A 45 7.57 7.78 -6.19
C PHE A 45 7.38 7.81 -7.70
N TYR A 46 8.41 8.18 -8.42
CA TYR A 46 8.40 8.04 -9.87
C TYR A 46 8.68 6.58 -10.23
N GLY A 47 7.73 5.96 -10.92
CA GLY A 47 7.88 4.59 -11.38
C GLY A 47 7.55 3.50 -10.39
N LYS A 48 7.22 3.83 -9.13
CA LYS A 48 6.78 2.84 -8.16
C LYS A 48 5.28 2.63 -8.28
N GLN A 49 4.87 1.37 -8.24
CA GLN A 49 3.47 1.02 -8.20
C GLN A 49 2.99 0.84 -6.77
N SER A 50 1.80 1.37 -6.48
CA SER A 50 1.07 0.96 -5.29
C SER A 50 0.61 -0.48 -5.46
N ILE A 51 0.38 -1.16 -4.35
CA ILE A 51 -0.16 -2.52 -4.36
C ILE A 51 -1.45 -2.55 -3.57
N ALA A 52 -2.29 -3.53 -3.90
CA ALA A 52 -3.51 -3.78 -3.16
C ALA A 52 -3.45 -5.20 -2.59
N ILE A 53 -3.99 -5.35 -1.38
CA ILE A 53 -4.17 -6.67 -0.76
C ILE A 53 -5.65 -6.80 -0.42
N LYS A 54 -6.29 -7.78 -1.02
CA LYS A 54 -7.71 -8.03 -0.75
C LYS A 54 -7.92 -8.55 0.67
N LYS A 55 -8.98 -8.07 1.29
CA LYS A 55 -9.31 -8.46 2.68
C LYS A 55 -9.64 -9.95 2.82
N ASP A 56 -9.97 -10.62 1.70
CA ASP A 56 -10.23 -12.06 1.69
C ASP A 56 -8.96 -12.93 1.65
N GLY A 57 -7.80 -12.31 1.49
CA GLY A 57 -6.53 -13.02 1.56
C GLY A 57 -5.97 -13.55 0.25
N GLU A 58 -6.43 -13.07 -0.89
CA GLU A 58 -5.94 -13.55 -2.21
C GLU A 58 -4.49 -13.17 -2.54
N GLY A 59 -3.84 -12.36 -1.74
CA GLY A 59 -2.45 -11.98 -1.94
C GLY A 59 -2.27 -10.58 -2.50
N ILE A 60 -1.05 -10.32 -3.01
CA ILE A 60 -0.66 -8.99 -3.46
C ILE A 60 -1.02 -8.80 -4.92
N LEU A 61 -1.72 -7.70 -5.22
CA LEU A 61 -2.12 -7.33 -6.57
C LEU A 61 -1.57 -5.94 -6.91
N PRO A 62 -1.14 -5.71 -8.17
CA PRO A 62 -0.77 -4.36 -8.57
C PRO A 62 -1.99 -3.43 -8.52
N PHE A 63 -1.78 -2.18 -8.15
CA PHE A 63 -2.84 -1.18 -8.10
C PHE A 63 -2.38 0.06 -8.86
N HIS A 64 -2.95 0.27 -10.03
CA HIS A 64 -2.59 1.40 -10.90
C HIS A 64 -3.44 2.61 -10.57
N LEU A 65 -2.83 3.66 -10.04
CA LEU A 65 -3.54 4.88 -9.65
C LEU A 65 -4.19 5.60 -10.83
N PHE A 66 -3.64 5.43 -12.03
CA PHE A 66 -4.15 6.07 -13.24
C PHE A 66 -5.10 5.21 -14.06
N ASP A 67 -5.46 4.03 -13.56
CA ASP A 67 -6.44 3.17 -14.21
C ASP A 67 -7.85 3.65 -13.85
N GLU A 68 -8.64 3.99 -14.87
CA GLU A 68 -10.01 4.47 -14.68
C GLU A 68 -10.88 3.53 -13.85
N ARG A 69 -10.63 2.23 -13.96
CA ARG A 69 -11.39 1.22 -13.19
C ARG A 69 -11.16 1.36 -11.69
N ASN A 70 -10.07 2.00 -11.29
CA ASN A 70 -9.74 2.22 -9.88
C ASN A 70 -10.23 3.57 -9.35
N TRP A 71 -10.65 4.49 -10.22
CA TRP A 71 -11.07 5.83 -9.80
C TRP A 71 -12.27 5.80 -8.86
N GLU A 72 -13.25 4.95 -9.14
CA GLU A 72 -14.42 4.80 -8.26
C GLU A 72 -14.01 4.29 -6.87
N LEU A 73 -13.07 3.35 -6.80
CA LEU A 73 -12.56 2.86 -5.54
C LEU A 73 -11.84 3.97 -4.78
N LEU A 74 -11.04 4.77 -5.47
CA LEU A 74 -10.29 5.86 -4.86
C LEU A 74 -11.20 6.99 -4.37
N ASP A 75 -12.32 7.24 -5.05
CA ASP A 75 -13.29 8.26 -4.63
C ASP A 75 -13.89 7.96 -3.26
N HIS A 76 -13.94 6.70 -2.86
CA HIS A 76 -14.48 6.27 -1.57
C HIS A 76 -13.38 5.81 -0.60
N ALA A 77 -12.13 6.03 -0.96
CA ALA A 77 -10.99 5.58 -0.14
C ALA A 77 -10.94 6.35 1.17
N LYS A 78 -10.59 5.64 2.24
CA LYS A 78 -10.35 6.24 3.55
C LYS A 78 -8.89 6.06 3.91
N ASP A 79 -8.23 7.15 4.26
CA ASP A 79 -6.85 7.08 4.73
C ASP A 79 -6.78 6.38 6.07
N ILE A 80 -5.82 5.46 6.20
CA ILE A 80 -5.56 4.74 7.44
C ILE A 80 -4.16 5.12 7.91
N GLU A 81 -4.04 5.45 9.18
CA GLU A 81 -2.74 5.72 9.77
C GLU A 81 -1.85 4.48 9.69
N VAL A 82 -0.61 4.66 9.20
CA VAL A 82 0.36 3.58 9.13
C VAL A 82 0.77 3.19 10.56
N PRO A 83 0.63 1.90 10.95
CA PRO A 83 1.11 1.46 12.26
C PRO A 83 2.58 1.80 12.45
N GLU A 84 2.94 2.17 13.68
CA GLU A 84 4.29 2.65 14.00
C GLU A 84 5.40 1.70 13.52
N GLU A 85 5.19 0.41 13.66
CA GLU A 85 6.16 -0.62 13.28
C GLU A 85 6.44 -0.67 11.76
N PHE A 86 5.55 -0.11 10.94
CA PHE A 86 5.67 -0.11 9.49
C PHE A 86 5.95 1.29 8.91
N GLN A 87 6.06 2.30 9.75
CA GLN A 87 6.35 3.65 9.31
C GLN A 87 7.79 3.79 8.79
N ILE A 88 7.98 4.74 7.89
CA ILE A 88 9.31 5.10 7.41
C ILE A 88 10.11 5.71 8.57
N LYS A 89 11.29 5.18 8.82
CA LYS A 89 12.14 5.63 9.92
C LYS A 89 13.47 6.18 9.45
#